data_5961f600948c8156994d7547ce86c5bd
#
_entry.id   5961f600948c8156994d7547ce86c5bd
#
_cell.length_a   1.000
_cell.length_b   1.000
_cell.length_c   1.000
_cell.angle_alpha   90.00
_cell.angle_beta   90.00
_cell.angle_gamma   90.00
#
_symmetry.space_group_name_H-M   'P 1'
#
loop_
_entity.id
_entity.type
_entity.pdbx_description
1 polymer ?
#
loop_
_entity_poly.entity_id
_entity_poly.type
_entity_poly.pdbx_seq_one_letter_code
_entity_poly.pdbx_strand_id
1 'polypeptide(L)'
;MKATYNYGEDVAVPVDPVKEADETYTYTFAGWDKEVTSVKGNADYKAVYESSYIEYTVRFLDEDGSVITETTYHYGDDVVIPADPAKEADEKYTYTFAGWDKEVTSVKENVDYTATYTERLNRIPEVEGDEDIVPEINPGNKATDDNKPSVRPVRKPEVEADEDVATGDGNMTLYIAILGLSAATLAVIMGRKKEQDI
;
A
#
# COMPACT_ATOMS: atom_id res chain seq x y z
N MET A 1 6.23 -47.79 -4.64
CA MET A 1 7.10 -48.84 -5.28
C MET A 1 6.90 -50.15 -4.51
N LYS A 2 6.95 -51.31 -5.21
CA LYS A 2 6.86 -52.61 -4.57
C LYS A 2 8.03 -53.48 -5.09
N ALA A 3 8.76 -54.10 -4.20
CA ALA A 3 9.84 -55.03 -4.54
C ALA A 3 9.68 -56.36 -3.80
N THR A 4 10.23 -57.42 -4.33
CA THR A 4 10.17 -58.74 -3.72
C THR A 4 11.61 -59.22 -3.42
N TYR A 5 11.82 -59.72 -2.22
CA TYR A 5 13.13 -60.16 -1.70
C TYR A 5 12.95 -61.52 -1.05
N ASN A 6 14.03 -62.27 -0.94
CA ASN A 6 14.06 -63.49 -0.14
C ASN A 6 14.33 -63.18 1.34
N TYR A 7 13.99 -64.11 2.21
CA TYR A 7 14.26 -63.99 3.63
C TYR A 7 15.77 -63.85 3.88
N GLY A 8 16.13 -62.79 4.63
CA GLY A 8 17.54 -62.47 4.97
C GLY A 8 18.29 -61.58 3.95
N GLU A 9 17.66 -61.29 2.78
CA GLU A 9 18.28 -60.34 1.83
C GLU A 9 18.24 -58.91 2.35
N ASP A 10 19.25 -58.13 1.97
CA ASP A 10 19.28 -56.72 2.26
C ASP A 10 18.30 -55.95 1.33
N VAL A 11 17.53 -55.04 1.92
CA VAL A 11 16.61 -54.19 1.18
C VAL A 11 17.37 -53.07 0.47
N ALA A 12 17.23 -53.01 -0.86
CA ALA A 12 17.74 -51.86 -1.61
C ALA A 12 16.93 -50.60 -1.28
N VAL A 13 17.58 -49.64 -0.61
CA VAL A 13 16.96 -48.37 -0.30
C VAL A 13 16.78 -47.56 -1.59
N PRO A 14 15.56 -47.13 -1.95
CA PRO A 14 15.36 -46.33 -3.14
C PRO A 14 15.94 -44.91 -2.96
N VAL A 15 16.04 -44.17 -4.05
CA VAL A 15 16.39 -42.75 -3.99
C VAL A 15 15.38 -42.00 -3.14
N ASP A 16 15.83 -40.98 -2.46
CA ASP A 16 14.98 -40.16 -1.59
C ASP A 16 13.78 -39.62 -2.36
N PRO A 17 12.56 -39.85 -1.88
CA PRO A 17 11.37 -39.39 -2.54
C PRO A 17 11.22 -37.87 -2.35
N VAL A 18 10.77 -37.19 -3.40
CA VAL A 18 10.50 -35.75 -3.37
C VAL A 18 9.02 -35.55 -3.02
N LYS A 19 8.76 -34.62 -2.13
CA LYS A 19 7.43 -34.06 -1.89
C LYS A 19 7.42 -32.61 -2.38
N GLU A 20 6.48 -32.30 -3.28
CA GLU A 20 6.31 -30.95 -3.82
C GLU A 20 5.94 -29.98 -2.71
N ALA A 21 6.47 -28.74 -2.82
CA ALA A 21 6.09 -27.63 -1.95
C ALA A 21 4.61 -27.26 -2.21
N ASP A 22 3.94 -26.79 -1.18
CA ASP A 22 2.67 -26.07 -1.29
C ASP A 22 2.89 -24.55 -1.07
N GLU A 23 1.81 -23.80 -0.92
CA GLU A 23 1.90 -22.32 -0.74
C GLU A 23 2.52 -21.93 0.62
N THR A 24 2.52 -22.85 1.60
CA THR A 24 2.93 -22.58 2.97
C THR A 24 4.28 -23.18 3.30
N TYR A 25 4.55 -24.40 2.77
CA TYR A 25 5.70 -25.21 3.17
C TYR A 25 6.50 -25.74 2.00
N THR A 26 7.81 -25.77 2.20
CA THR A 26 8.73 -26.69 1.51
C THR A 26 8.92 -27.94 2.33
N TYR A 27 9.23 -29.06 1.67
CA TYR A 27 9.41 -30.37 2.32
C TYR A 27 10.75 -30.97 1.96
N THR A 28 11.49 -31.41 2.99
CA THR A 28 12.75 -32.11 2.83
C THR A 28 12.60 -33.54 3.36
N PHE A 29 13.02 -34.51 2.58
CA PHE A 29 13.00 -35.92 3.03
C PHE A 29 13.89 -36.09 4.27
N ALA A 30 13.30 -36.59 5.36
CA ALA A 30 13.94 -36.78 6.65
C ALA A 30 14.30 -38.26 6.92
N GLY A 31 13.86 -39.15 6.03
CA GLY A 31 14.09 -40.57 6.18
C GLY A 31 12.82 -41.41 6.08
N TRP A 32 12.96 -42.65 6.43
CA TRP A 32 11.85 -43.61 6.50
C TRP A 32 11.33 -43.71 7.93
N ASP A 33 10.03 -44.04 8.09
CA ASP A 33 9.35 -44.17 9.39
C ASP A 33 9.96 -45.21 10.33
N LYS A 34 10.81 -46.07 9.80
CA LYS A 34 11.55 -47.11 10.52
C LYS A 34 12.82 -47.44 9.81
N GLU A 35 13.76 -48.04 10.55
CA GLU A 35 15.03 -48.50 10.01
C GLU A 35 14.84 -49.57 8.92
N VAL A 36 15.51 -49.38 7.80
CA VAL A 36 15.52 -50.36 6.70
C VAL A 36 16.60 -51.43 7.04
N THR A 37 16.11 -52.64 7.27
CA THR A 37 16.97 -53.80 7.65
C THR A 37 16.79 -54.94 6.66
N SER A 38 17.55 -56.02 6.82
CA SER A 38 17.35 -57.24 6.04
C SER A 38 15.96 -57.84 6.23
N VAL A 39 15.44 -58.46 5.17
CA VAL A 39 14.09 -58.96 5.09
C VAL A 39 13.80 -60.10 6.09
N LYS A 40 12.87 -59.85 7.01
CA LYS A 40 12.35 -60.81 7.98
C LYS A 40 10.86 -61.15 7.76
N GLY A 41 10.21 -60.45 6.84
CA GLY A 41 8.81 -60.56 6.51
C GLY A 41 8.35 -59.37 5.66
N ASN A 42 7.06 -59.36 5.31
CA ASN A 42 6.51 -58.20 4.60
C ASN A 42 6.58 -56.96 5.43
N ALA A 43 7.02 -55.87 4.85
CA ALA A 43 7.14 -54.57 5.50
C ALA A 43 6.79 -53.42 4.54
N ASP A 44 6.10 -52.41 5.06
CA ASP A 44 5.84 -51.15 4.38
C ASP A 44 6.67 -50.07 5.07
N TYR A 45 7.30 -49.22 4.26
CA TYR A 45 8.07 -48.07 4.74
C TYR A 45 7.40 -46.81 4.24
N LYS A 46 7.22 -45.83 5.13
CA LYS A 46 6.67 -44.54 4.81
C LYS A 46 7.75 -43.48 4.85
N ALA A 47 7.79 -42.65 3.84
CA ALA A 47 8.65 -41.48 3.82
C ALA A 47 8.19 -40.46 4.89
N VAL A 48 9.13 -39.92 5.62
CA VAL A 48 8.96 -38.85 6.60
C VAL A 48 9.61 -37.60 6.02
N TYR A 49 8.95 -36.46 6.19
CA TYR A 49 9.44 -35.19 5.69
C TYR A 49 9.45 -34.17 6.82
N GLU A 50 10.48 -33.35 6.83
CA GLU A 50 10.50 -32.10 7.57
C GLU A 50 9.91 -30.99 6.71
N SER A 51 9.14 -30.10 7.32
CA SER A 51 8.56 -28.94 6.65
C SER A 51 9.19 -27.65 7.15
N SER A 52 9.44 -26.73 6.22
CA SER A 52 9.89 -25.36 6.52
C SER A 52 8.93 -24.38 5.89
N TYR A 53 8.59 -23.30 6.60
CA TYR A 53 7.75 -22.24 6.04
C TYR A 53 8.41 -21.62 4.82
N ILE A 54 7.57 -21.27 3.84
CA ILE A 54 7.96 -20.38 2.75
C ILE A 54 7.76 -18.95 3.24
N GLU A 55 8.80 -18.14 3.08
CA GLU A 55 8.77 -16.72 3.41
C GLU A 55 8.47 -15.89 2.17
N TYR A 56 7.56 -14.93 2.32
CA TYR A 56 7.16 -13.99 1.30
C TYR A 56 7.54 -12.58 1.73
N THR A 57 8.13 -11.82 0.83
CA THR A 57 8.51 -10.44 1.08
C THR A 57 7.42 -9.49 0.61
N VAL A 58 6.98 -8.62 1.52
CA VAL A 58 6.06 -7.51 1.23
C VAL A 58 6.83 -6.20 1.40
N ARG A 59 6.80 -5.34 0.37
CA ARG A 59 7.42 -4.02 0.41
C ARG A 59 6.37 -2.94 0.19
N PHE A 60 6.53 -1.87 0.95
CA PHE A 60 5.85 -0.60 0.71
C PHE A 60 6.89 0.38 0.18
N LEU A 61 6.62 0.91 -1.00
CA LEU A 61 7.54 1.77 -1.75
C LEU A 61 6.95 3.17 -1.85
N ASP A 62 7.81 4.18 -1.90
CA ASP A 62 7.40 5.50 -2.34
C ASP A 62 7.23 5.53 -3.87
N GLU A 63 6.67 6.60 -4.42
CA GLU A 63 6.41 6.74 -5.87
C GLU A 63 7.69 6.69 -6.72
N ASP A 64 8.84 7.04 -6.13
CA ASP A 64 10.16 6.97 -6.78
C ASP A 64 10.80 5.57 -6.72
N GLY A 65 10.11 4.60 -6.08
CA GLY A 65 10.57 3.23 -5.87
C GLY A 65 11.46 3.04 -4.64
N SER A 66 11.70 4.07 -3.84
CA SER A 66 12.42 3.93 -2.58
C SER A 66 11.61 3.10 -1.57
N VAL A 67 12.31 2.26 -0.79
CA VAL A 67 11.65 1.36 0.17
C VAL A 67 11.30 2.12 1.44
N ILE A 68 10.00 2.22 1.75
CA ILE A 68 9.48 2.74 3.01
C ILE A 68 9.54 1.65 4.08
N THR A 69 9.07 0.44 3.77
CA THR A 69 9.08 -0.72 4.68
C THR A 69 9.22 -1.99 3.87
N GLU A 70 10.02 -2.93 4.40
CA GLU A 70 10.15 -4.29 3.90
C GLU A 70 9.98 -5.26 5.05
N THR A 71 9.12 -6.25 4.90
CA THR A 71 8.80 -7.23 5.95
C THR A 71 8.56 -8.59 5.34
N THR A 72 9.00 -9.62 6.03
CA THR A 72 8.80 -11.02 5.66
C THR A 72 7.57 -11.59 6.40
N TYR A 73 6.76 -12.34 5.68
CA TYR A 73 5.51 -12.96 6.13
C TYR A 73 5.42 -14.40 5.66
N HIS A 74 4.47 -15.14 6.23
CA HIS A 74 4.06 -16.46 5.72
C HIS A 74 2.77 -16.33 4.89
N TYR A 75 2.47 -17.37 4.14
CA TYR A 75 1.22 -17.43 3.37
C TYR A 75 0.00 -17.28 4.26
N GLY A 76 -0.88 -16.37 3.89
CA GLY A 76 -2.13 -16.09 4.61
C GLY A 76 -2.03 -15.08 5.75
N ASP A 77 -0.81 -14.62 6.10
CA ASP A 77 -0.64 -13.60 7.13
C ASP A 77 -1.29 -12.27 6.71
N ASP A 78 -1.78 -11.52 7.69
CA ASP A 78 -2.27 -10.17 7.49
C ASP A 78 -1.10 -9.19 7.37
N VAL A 79 -1.15 -8.34 6.34
CA VAL A 79 -0.11 -7.32 6.10
C VAL A 79 -0.30 -6.14 7.03
N VAL A 80 0.77 -5.75 7.74
CA VAL A 80 0.80 -4.53 8.54
C VAL A 80 1.08 -3.33 7.63
N ILE A 81 0.07 -2.46 7.47
CA ILE A 81 0.18 -1.25 6.67
C ILE A 81 0.97 -0.20 7.45
N PRO A 82 2.04 0.40 6.87
CA PRO A 82 2.78 1.46 7.53
C PRO A 82 1.95 2.76 7.64
N ALA A 83 2.45 3.73 8.40
CA ALA A 83 1.86 5.07 8.41
C ALA A 83 1.94 5.71 7.01
N ASP A 84 0.97 6.58 6.72
CA ASP A 84 0.91 7.30 5.45
C ASP A 84 2.22 8.05 5.20
N PRO A 85 2.88 7.83 4.06
CA PRO A 85 4.11 8.55 3.73
C PRO A 85 3.81 10.01 3.40
N ALA A 86 4.76 10.89 3.72
CA ALA A 86 4.69 12.30 3.40
C ALA A 86 5.66 12.64 2.27
N LYS A 87 5.17 13.33 1.26
CA LYS A 87 5.97 13.87 0.17
C LYS A 87 6.10 15.38 0.35
N GLU A 88 7.35 15.86 0.33
CA GLU A 88 7.65 17.28 0.45
C GLU A 88 7.03 18.08 -0.70
N ALA A 89 6.49 19.26 -0.37
CA ALA A 89 6.00 20.18 -1.38
C ALA A 89 7.17 20.76 -2.19
N ASP A 90 6.97 20.98 -3.46
CA ASP A 90 7.87 21.73 -4.32
C ASP A 90 7.35 23.16 -4.57
N GLU A 91 8.01 23.91 -5.45
CA GLU A 91 7.62 25.29 -5.78
C GLU A 91 6.22 25.38 -6.38
N LYS A 92 5.77 24.34 -7.05
CA LYS A 92 4.56 24.32 -7.85
C LYS A 92 3.42 23.56 -7.18
N TYR A 93 3.73 22.47 -6.46
CA TYR A 93 2.74 21.55 -5.92
C TYR A 93 2.95 21.24 -4.44
N THR A 94 1.83 21.02 -3.77
CA THR A 94 1.74 20.33 -2.49
C THR A 94 1.14 18.96 -2.74
N TYR A 95 1.67 17.93 -2.08
CA TYR A 95 1.29 16.53 -2.26
C TYR A 95 0.54 16.02 -1.04
N THR A 96 -0.47 15.20 -1.27
CA THR A 96 -1.21 14.52 -0.21
C THR A 96 -1.30 13.05 -0.56
N PHE A 97 -0.94 12.17 0.38
CA PHE A 97 -1.04 10.73 0.18
C PHE A 97 -2.48 10.34 -0.20
N ALA A 98 -2.63 9.60 -1.28
CA ALA A 98 -3.92 9.20 -1.85
C ALA A 98 -4.22 7.70 -1.65
N GLY A 99 -3.27 6.96 -1.09
CA GLY A 99 -3.36 5.53 -0.87
C GLY A 99 -2.27 4.75 -1.62
N TRP A 100 -2.34 3.44 -1.51
CA TRP A 100 -1.45 2.52 -2.22
C TRP A 100 -2.01 2.22 -3.61
N ASP A 101 -1.14 1.84 -4.56
CA ASP A 101 -1.48 1.55 -5.96
C ASP A 101 -2.48 0.40 -6.15
N LYS A 102 -2.62 -0.44 -5.13
CA LYS A 102 -3.55 -1.57 -5.08
C LYS A 102 -4.05 -1.84 -3.67
N GLU A 103 -5.11 -2.62 -3.56
CA GLU A 103 -5.67 -3.05 -2.27
C GLU A 103 -4.68 -3.95 -1.52
N VAL A 104 -4.48 -3.66 -0.23
CA VAL A 104 -3.65 -4.49 0.65
C VAL A 104 -4.48 -5.66 1.16
N THR A 105 -4.05 -6.86 0.81
CA THR A 105 -4.71 -8.13 1.19
C THR A 105 -3.77 -9.01 1.99
N SER A 106 -4.27 -10.15 2.49
CA SER A 106 -3.42 -11.18 3.09
C SER A 106 -2.37 -11.70 2.09
N VAL A 107 -1.21 -12.10 2.61
CA VAL A 107 -0.05 -12.51 1.83
C VAL A 107 -0.29 -13.80 1.08
N LYS A 108 -0.03 -13.82 -0.23
CA LYS A 108 -0.11 -14.99 -1.11
C LYS A 108 1.16 -15.19 -1.93
N GLU A 109 1.92 -14.12 -2.13
CA GLU A 109 3.15 -14.06 -2.92
C GLU A 109 3.97 -12.85 -2.50
N ASN A 110 5.17 -12.72 -3.05
CA ASN A 110 5.94 -11.48 -2.91
C ASN A 110 5.20 -10.33 -3.58
N VAL A 111 5.06 -9.20 -2.89
CA VAL A 111 4.29 -8.06 -3.40
C VAL A 111 4.91 -6.73 -3.00
N ASP A 112 4.84 -5.78 -3.93
CA ASP A 112 5.21 -4.39 -3.73
C ASP A 112 3.94 -3.53 -3.80
N TYR A 113 3.75 -2.66 -2.82
CA TYR A 113 2.72 -1.62 -2.79
C TYR A 113 3.38 -0.27 -2.97
N THR A 114 2.95 0.51 -3.96
CA THR A 114 3.54 1.82 -4.25
C THR A 114 2.63 2.94 -3.78
N ALA A 115 3.18 3.93 -3.08
CA ALA A 115 2.45 5.10 -2.64
C ALA A 115 1.99 5.93 -3.83
N THR A 116 0.78 6.46 -3.74
CA THR A 116 0.22 7.41 -4.71
C THR A 116 -0.12 8.72 -4.03
N TYR A 117 -0.02 9.83 -4.75
CA TYR A 117 -0.25 11.17 -4.22
C TYR A 117 -1.19 11.96 -5.10
N THR A 118 -1.99 12.79 -4.46
CA THR A 118 -2.77 13.84 -5.12
C THR A 118 -1.99 15.15 -5.09
N GLU A 119 -1.88 15.80 -6.22
CA GLU A 119 -1.20 17.08 -6.39
C GLU A 119 -2.18 18.25 -6.26
N ARG A 120 -1.77 19.30 -5.56
CA ARG A 120 -2.47 20.57 -5.48
C ARG A 120 -1.52 21.70 -5.83
N LEU A 121 -1.88 22.50 -6.83
CA LEU A 121 -1.11 23.70 -7.19
C LEU A 121 -0.99 24.66 -6.01
N ASN A 122 0.23 25.09 -5.75
CA ASN A 122 0.50 26.18 -4.82
C ASN A 122 -0.04 27.48 -5.44
N ARG A 123 -0.68 28.33 -4.65
CA ARG A 123 -1.04 29.68 -5.12
C ARG A 123 0.26 30.41 -5.40
N ILE A 124 0.46 30.81 -6.63
CA ILE A 124 1.45 31.84 -6.95
C ILE A 124 0.94 33.08 -6.22
N PRO A 125 1.73 33.75 -5.35
CA PRO A 125 1.30 35.03 -4.81
C PRO A 125 0.98 35.93 -6.00
N GLU A 126 -0.24 36.46 -6.02
CA GLU A 126 -0.65 37.47 -6.99
C GLU A 126 0.40 38.60 -6.81
N VAL A 127 1.21 38.83 -7.84
CA VAL A 127 2.08 39.99 -7.86
C VAL A 127 1.11 41.15 -7.84
N GLU A 128 0.96 41.84 -6.69
CA GLU A 128 0.23 43.09 -6.62
C GLU A 128 0.84 43.98 -7.70
N GLY A 129 0.07 44.17 -8.75
CA GLY A 129 0.48 44.98 -9.86
C GLY A 129 0.91 46.32 -9.36
N ASP A 130 2.09 46.78 -9.77
CA ASP A 130 2.59 48.10 -9.58
C ASP A 130 1.46 49.13 -9.67
N GLU A 131 1.21 49.78 -8.55
CA GLU A 131 0.29 50.93 -8.51
C GLU A 131 0.71 51.91 -9.57
N ASP A 132 -0.20 52.22 -10.44
CA ASP A 132 -0.35 53.46 -11.20
C ASP A 132 0.89 54.38 -11.26
N ILE A 133 1.70 54.22 -12.29
CA ILE A 133 2.42 55.36 -12.82
C ILE A 133 1.37 56.24 -13.47
N VAL A 134 0.73 57.11 -12.68
CA VAL A 134 -0.06 58.22 -13.18
C VAL A 134 0.93 59.16 -13.88
N PRO A 135 0.94 59.31 -15.21
CA PRO A 135 1.80 60.31 -15.81
C PRO A 135 1.31 61.68 -15.34
N GLU A 136 2.17 62.41 -14.63
CA GLU A 136 1.97 63.82 -14.23
C GLU A 136 1.66 64.66 -15.48
N ILE A 137 0.37 65.01 -15.63
CA ILE A 137 -0.05 65.86 -16.73
C ILE A 137 0.42 67.26 -16.39
N ASN A 138 1.51 67.67 -17.02
CA ASN A 138 2.00 69.04 -16.98
C ASN A 138 0.97 69.98 -17.69
N PRO A 139 0.31 70.93 -17.04
CA PRO A 139 -0.67 71.80 -17.64
C PRO A 139 0.00 72.93 -18.42
N GLY A 140 0.43 72.63 -19.62
CA GLY A 140 1.02 73.71 -20.43
C GLY A 140 1.42 73.32 -21.84
N ASN A 141 0.50 72.85 -22.64
CA ASN A 141 0.60 73.08 -24.06
C ASN A 141 -0.74 72.87 -24.78
N LYS A 142 -1.27 73.94 -25.31
CA LYS A 142 -2.48 74.01 -26.10
C LYS A 142 -2.11 73.73 -27.53
N ALA A 143 -2.35 72.56 -28.05
CA ALA A 143 -2.32 72.31 -29.49
C ALA A 143 -3.48 71.40 -29.86
N THR A 144 -4.31 71.91 -30.72
CA THR A 144 -5.32 71.29 -31.52
C THR A 144 -4.74 70.19 -32.38
N ASP A 145 -5.24 68.94 -32.29
CA ASP A 145 -5.33 68.14 -33.51
C ASP A 145 -6.31 66.96 -33.32
N ASP A 146 -7.13 66.82 -34.29
CA ASP A 146 -8.17 65.80 -34.46
C ASP A 146 -7.55 64.45 -34.82
N ASN A 147 -7.28 63.59 -33.83
CA ASN A 147 -7.21 62.16 -34.09
C ASN A 147 -7.38 61.37 -32.79
N LYS A 148 -8.63 61.02 -32.51
CA LYS A 148 -9.00 60.26 -31.34
C LYS A 148 -9.05 58.78 -31.67
N PRO A 149 -8.15 57.93 -31.21
CA PRO A 149 -8.43 56.52 -31.18
C PRO A 149 -9.42 56.21 -30.06
N SER A 150 -10.58 55.72 -30.47
CA SER A 150 -11.63 55.23 -29.58
C SER A 150 -11.14 54.01 -28.82
N VAL A 151 -10.73 54.19 -27.58
CA VAL A 151 -10.51 53.07 -26.65
C VAL A 151 -11.85 52.66 -26.08
N ARG A 152 -12.35 51.50 -26.51
CA ARG A 152 -13.48 50.85 -25.90
C ARG A 152 -13.14 50.52 -24.46
N PRO A 153 -14.00 50.82 -23.47
CA PRO A 153 -13.80 50.34 -22.11
C PRO A 153 -13.94 48.81 -22.07
N VAL A 154 -12.89 48.13 -21.60
CA VAL A 154 -12.96 46.70 -21.28
C VAL A 154 -13.91 46.58 -20.09
N ARG A 155 -15.02 45.92 -20.29
CA ARG A 155 -15.93 45.57 -19.21
C ARG A 155 -15.27 44.64 -18.24
N LYS A 156 -15.16 45.07 -17.00
CA LYS A 156 -14.87 44.22 -15.83
C LYS A 156 -15.91 43.08 -15.81
N PRO A 157 -15.51 41.82 -15.63
CA PRO A 157 -16.49 40.77 -15.42
C PRO A 157 -17.22 41.03 -14.09
N GLU A 158 -18.48 41.26 -14.19
CA GLU A 158 -19.42 41.35 -13.07
C GLU A 158 -19.55 39.93 -12.51
N VAL A 159 -19.14 39.73 -11.27
CA VAL A 159 -19.40 38.48 -10.53
C VAL A 159 -20.85 38.56 -10.10
N GLU A 160 -21.73 37.91 -10.83
CA GLU A 160 -23.11 37.67 -10.39
C GLU A 160 -23.07 36.73 -9.18
N ALA A 161 -23.44 37.25 -8.04
CA ALA A 161 -23.81 36.44 -6.88
C ALA A 161 -25.21 35.91 -7.16
N ASP A 162 -25.30 34.64 -7.58
CA ASP A 162 -26.55 33.92 -7.65
C ASP A 162 -26.94 33.48 -6.23
N GLU A 163 -27.78 34.27 -5.60
CA GLU A 163 -28.63 33.86 -4.50
C GLU A 163 -29.93 33.28 -5.11
N ASP A 164 -29.99 31.96 -5.25
CA ASP A 164 -31.27 31.28 -5.40
C ASP A 164 -31.37 30.12 -4.42
N VAL A 165 -32.08 30.42 -3.33
CA VAL A 165 -32.61 29.44 -2.39
C VAL A 165 -33.85 28.82 -3.05
N ALA A 166 -33.71 27.64 -3.62
CA ALA A 166 -34.83 26.79 -3.97
C ALA A 166 -35.00 25.71 -2.90
N THR A 167 -36.02 25.87 -2.10
CA THR A 167 -36.62 24.85 -1.23
C THR A 167 -37.30 23.78 -2.07
N GLY A 168 -36.93 22.49 -1.84
CA GLY A 168 -37.67 21.39 -2.46
C GLY A 168 -37.04 20.03 -2.21
N ASP A 169 -37.47 19.39 -1.15
CA ASP A 169 -37.68 17.95 -0.90
C ASP A 169 -36.80 16.92 -1.62
N GLY A 170 -36.15 16.07 -0.82
CA GLY A 170 -35.82 14.73 -1.24
C GLY A 170 -34.40 14.23 -0.92
N ASN A 171 -34.29 13.49 0.20
CA ASN A 171 -33.21 12.54 0.52
C ASN A 171 -31.78 13.09 0.64
N MET A 172 -31.54 13.67 1.76
CA MET A 172 -30.21 13.96 2.25
C MET A 172 -29.63 12.70 2.90
N THR A 173 -28.85 11.94 2.13
CA THR A 173 -27.98 10.91 2.71
C THR A 173 -26.84 11.62 3.41
N LEU A 174 -26.94 11.68 4.72
CA LEU A 174 -25.95 12.28 5.61
C LEU A 174 -24.68 11.40 5.61
N TYR A 175 -23.63 11.80 4.89
CA TYR A 175 -22.31 11.26 5.09
C TYR A 175 -21.72 11.85 6.37
N ILE A 176 -21.87 11.12 7.47
CA ILE A 176 -21.15 11.42 8.70
C ILE A 176 -19.70 10.99 8.50
N ALA A 177 -18.81 11.95 8.29
CA ALA A 177 -17.38 11.73 8.43
C ALA A 177 -17.09 11.46 9.92
N ILE A 178 -16.95 10.20 10.29
CA ILE A 178 -16.48 9.81 11.62
C ILE A 178 -14.98 10.08 11.67
N LEU A 179 -14.61 11.18 12.31
CA LEU A 179 -13.26 11.41 12.81
C LEU A 179 -13.02 10.39 13.93
N GLY A 180 -12.46 9.23 13.58
CA GLY A 180 -12.06 8.22 14.53
C GLY A 180 -10.82 8.67 15.30
N LEU A 181 -11.01 9.09 16.55
CA LEU A 181 -9.93 9.11 17.53
C LEU A 181 -9.52 7.66 17.80
N SER A 182 -8.35 7.27 17.34
CA SER A 182 -7.71 6.02 17.71
C SER A 182 -7.10 6.17 19.11
N ALA A 183 -7.83 5.70 20.12
CA ALA A 183 -7.25 5.44 21.42
C ALA A 183 -6.61 4.04 21.39
N ALA A 184 -5.30 3.98 21.39
CA ALA A 184 -4.54 2.76 21.58
C ALA A 184 -4.85 2.16 22.94
N THR A 185 -5.59 1.05 22.98
CA THR A 185 -5.74 0.24 24.19
C THR A 185 -4.81 -0.96 24.05
N LEU A 186 -3.66 -0.86 24.69
CA LEU A 186 -2.71 -1.94 24.88
C LEU A 186 -3.31 -2.97 25.85
N ALA A 187 -3.87 -4.05 25.33
CA ALA A 187 -4.28 -5.19 26.14
C ALA A 187 -3.12 -6.17 26.27
N VAL A 188 -2.40 -6.07 27.38
CA VAL A 188 -1.45 -7.10 27.80
C VAL A 188 -2.25 -8.30 28.29
N ILE A 189 -2.34 -9.35 27.47
CA ILE A 189 -2.84 -10.65 27.90
C ILE A 189 -1.67 -11.43 28.51
N MET A 190 -1.53 -11.35 29.82
CA MET A 190 -0.72 -12.28 30.59
C MET A 190 -1.41 -13.65 30.60
N GLY A 191 -0.87 -14.58 29.83
CA GLY A 191 -1.24 -15.99 29.90
C GLY A 191 -0.84 -16.57 31.26
N ARG A 192 -1.80 -16.87 32.08
CA ARG A 192 -1.61 -17.69 33.29
C ARG A 192 -1.34 -19.14 32.86
N LYS A 193 -0.14 -19.57 33.07
CA LYS A 193 0.27 -20.97 33.09
C LYS A 193 -0.42 -21.62 34.28
N LYS A 194 -1.33 -22.54 34.04
CA LYS A 194 -1.92 -23.38 35.08
C LYS A 194 -1.06 -24.64 35.19
N GLU A 195 -0.25 -24.69 36.22
CA GLU A 195 0.30 -25.95 36.72
C GLU A 195 -0.87 -26.80 37.24
N GLN A 196 -0.96 -28.03 36.80
CA GLN A 196 -1.67 -29.08 37.50
C GLN A 196 -0.68 -30.20 37.77
N ASP A 197 -0.29 -30.27 39.06
CA ASP A 197 0.21 -31.47 39.69
C ASP A 197 -0.90 -32.53 39.75
N ILE A 198 -0.60 -33.72 39.38
CA ILE A 198 -0.78 -35.04 40.01
C ILE A 198 -0.47 -36.10 38.96
#